data_b1e7bf29f10ac3f077749d8b4153e42c
#
_entry.id   b1e7bf29f10ac3f077749d8b4153e42c
#
_cell.length_a   1.000
_cell.length_b   1.000
_cell.length_c   1.000
_cell.angle_alpha   90.00
_cell.angle_beta   90.00
_cell.angle_gamma   90.00
#
_symmetry.space_group_name_H-M   'P 1'
#
loop_
_entity.id
_entity.type
_entity.pdbx_description
1 polymer ?
#
loop_
_entity_poly.entity_id
_entity_poly.type
_entity_poly.pdbx_seq_one_letter_code
_entity_poly.pdbx_strand_id
1 'polypeptide(L)'
;MNAPMVHTPVIREADLADRGEAEAIEAFIAANEGEVFHRPLWLQAIAHGTGNSARGLIAERGGRLAGWLPLSDVHSPLFGRALVSSGFGVGGGVLAARDDDARRLCRAAEELAGRLSAASVELRGGSAPADWTTISGKHANFAAELAADDEAQLLAIPRKARAEVRKGLKHDLTVTTGTAETDRAAHYAVYAQSVRNLGTPVFPRTLFDAVLDRFGDDADILTVRQGELPVAGVLSLYHRETVMPFWGGGTWSARGLRANERMYYELMTHARRRGCTRFDFGRSKTGSGPYAFKKNWGFTPAPLTYHEWSPPGTAPRNIDPTDAGYSAKIALWKRLPLPVANRLGPWIARGLG
;
A
#
# COMPACT_ATOMS: atom_id res chain seq x y z
N MET A 1 -5.50 48.80 -7.72
CA MET A 1 -5.49 47.33 -7.76
C MET A 1 -4.75 46.85 -6.50
N ASN A 2 -5.48 46.33 -5.53
CA ASN A 2 -4.83 45.72 -4.35
C ASN A 2 -4.18 44.43 -4.79
N ALA A 3 -2.86 44.30 -4.64
CA ALA A 3 -2.18 43.02 -4.79
C ALA A 3 -2.83 41.99 -3.84
N PRO A 4 -3.11 40.76 -4.28
CA PRO A 4 -3.67 39.75 -3.39
C PRO A 4 -2.70 39.54 -2.22
N MET A 5 -3.19 39.69 -0.98
CA MET A 5 -2.40 39.38 0.21
C MET A 5 -1.97 37.90 0.11
N VAL A 6 -0.68 37.66 -0.07
CA VAL A 6 -0.11 36.31 -0.05
C VAL A 6 -0.01 35.88 1.40
N HIS A 7 -1.06 35.24 1.91
CA HIS A 7 -1.02 34.67 3.26
C HIS A 7 0.05 33.56 3.30
N THR A 8 1.02 33.70 4.19
CA THR A 8 1.95 32.60 4.51
C THR A 8 1.15 31.46 5.13
N PRO A 9 1.34 30.19 4.71
CA PRO A 9 0.62 29.08 5.31
C PRO A 9 1.07 28.85 6.75
N VAL A 10 0.13 28.51 7.60
CA VAL A 10 0.39 27.94 8.94
C VAL A 10 0.50 26.43 8.80
N ILE A 11 1.59 25.85 9.33
CA ILE A 11 1.78 24.40 9.33
C ILE A 11 1.56 23.88 10.75
N ARG A 12 0.75 22.85 10.90
CA ARG A 12 0.52 22.19 12.20
C ARG A 12 0.28 20.68 12.01
N GLU A 13 0.38 19.93 13.09
CA GLU A 13 -0.08 18.55 13.11
C GLU A 13 -1.61 18.53 13.04
N ALA A 14 -2.14 17.55 12.28
CA ALA A 14 -3.56 17.30 12.18
C ALA A 14 -4.08 16.54 13.40
N ASP A 15 -5.25 16.90 13.88
CA ASP A 15 -5.99 16.09 14.86
C ASP A 15 -6.88 15.08 14.11
N LEU A 16 -6.33 13.89 13.89
CA LEU A 16 -7.07 12.81 13.20
C LEU A 16 -8.19 12.19 14.05
N ALA A 17 -8.31 12.57 15.33
CA ALA A 17 -9.44 12.18 16.17
C ALA A 17 -10.62 13.14 16.01
N ASP A 18 -10.38 14.36 15.58
CA ASP A 18 -11.42 15.32 15.22
C ASP A 18 -12.06 14.91 13.88
N ARG A 19 -13.37 14.62 13.93
CA ARG A 19 -14.12 14.19 12.77
C ARG A 19 -14.22 15.28 11.70
N GLY A 20 -14.39 16.53 12.10
CA GLY A 20 -14.51 17.66 11.18
C GLY A 20 -13.20 17.90 10.43
N GLU A 21 -12.07 17.77 11.11
CA GLU A 21 -10.76 17.90 10.46
C GLU A 21 -10.50 16.72 9.51
N ALA A 22 -10.83 15.49 9.91
CA ALA A 22 -10.69 14.34 9.03
C ALA A 22 -11.57 14.48 7.76
N GLU A 23 -12.81 14.95 7.90
CA GLU A 23 -13.71 15.23 6.76
C GLU A 23 -13.18 16.37 5.86
N ALA A 24 -12.58 17.40 6.43
CA ALA A 24 -11.95 18.49 5.64
C ALA A 24 -10.74 17.99 4.86
N ILE A 25 -9.93 17.09 5.45
CA ILE A 25 -8.80 16.45 4.75
C ILE A 25 -9.32 15.54 3.62
N GLU A 26 -10.36 14.73 3.84
CA GLU A 26 -10.97 13.90 2.78
C GLU A 26 -11.49 14.77 1.61
N ALA A 27 -12.14 15.89 1.91
CA ALA A 27 -12.60 16.83 0.88
C ALA A 27 -11.42 17.44 0.09
N PHE A 28 -10.32 17.78 0.77
CA PHE A 28 -9.12 18.27 0.13
C PHE A 28 -8.46 17.20 -0.78
N ILE A 29 -8.39 15.95 -0.32
CA ILE A 29 -7.89 14.82 -1.10
C ILE A 29 -8.74 14.63 -2.37
N ALA A 30 -10.06 14.69 -2.24
CA ALA A 30 -10.97 14.56 -3.38
C ALA A 30 -10.79 15.67 -4.41
N ALA A 31 -10.61 16.93 -3.95
CA ALA A 31 -10.43 18.10 -4.82
C ALA A 31 -9.06 18.16 -5.50
N ASN A 32 -8.03 17.50 -4.95
CA ASN A 32 -6.65 17.54 -5.44
C ASN A 32 -6.16 16.20 -5.98
N GLU A 33 -7.07 15.32 -6.39
CA GLU A 33 -6.77 14.01 -6.99
C GLU A 33 -5.87 13.11 -6.14
N GLY A 34 -5.99 13.22 -4.81
CA GLY A 34 -5.22 12.41 -3.89
C GLY A 34 -5.51 10.91 -4.02
N GLU A 35 -4.55 10.10 -3.63
CA GLU A 35 -4.60 8.63 -3.67
C GLU A 35 -5.26 8.07 -2.40
N VAL A 36 -5.61 6.79 -2.42
CA VAL A 36 -6.16 6.06 -1.27
C VAL A 36 -5.30 6.17 -0.01
N PHE A 37 -3.97 6.25 -0.18
CA PHE A 37 -3.01 6.37 0.91
C PHE A 37 -2.91 7.76 1.52
N HIS A 38 -3.51 8.79 0.92
CA HIS A 38 -3.65 10.10 1.55
C HIS A 38 -4.79 10.13 2.57
N ARG A 39 -5.75 9.20 2.49
CA ARG A 39 -6.95 9.21 3.32
C ARG A 39 -6.61 9.06 4.82
N PRO A 40 -7.19 9.88 5.70
CA PRO A 40 -7.07 9.73 7.15
C PRO A 40 -7.41 8.31 7.63
N LEU A 41 -8.37 7.64 6.99
CA LEU A 41 -8.76 6.27 7.29
C LEU A 41 -7.59 5.29 7.19
N TRP A 42 -6.68 5.48 6.20
CA TRP A 42 -5.49 4.66 6.06
C TRP A 42 -4.55 4.81 7.25
N LEU A 43 -4.20 6.05 7.63
CA LEU A 43 -3.34 6.31 8.78
C LEU A 43 -3.92 5.76 10.08
N GLN A 44 -5.23 5.94 10.29
CA GLN A 44 -5.93 5.43 11.45
C GLN A 44 -5.96 3.89 11.49
N ALA A 45 -6.15 3.23 10.32
CA ALA A 45 -6.08 1.77 10.21
C ALA A 45 -4.68 1.24 10.53
N ILE A 46 -3.64 1.89 9.99
CA ILE A 46 -2.24 1.54 10.27
C ILE A 46 -1.92 1.71 11.76
N ALA A 47 -2.31 2.81 12.36
CA ALA A 47 -2.08 3.04 13.78
C ALA A 47 -2.75 1.98 14.65
N HIS A 48 -4.03 1.70 14.40
CA HIS A 48 -4.78 0.69 15.14
C HIS A 48 -4.19 -0.71 14.95
N GLY A 49 -3.90 -1.08 13.70
CA GLY A 49 -3.50 -2.44 13.34
C GLY A 49 -2.05 -2.80 13.66
N THR A 50 -1.16 -1.81 13.77
CA THR A 50 0.28 -2.03 13.98
C THR A 50 0.82 -1.49 15.30
N GLY A 51 0.09 -0.59 15.94
CA GLY A 51 0.55 0.15 17.13
C GLY A 51 1.54 1.28 16.81
N ASN A 52 1.77 1.60 15.54
CA ASN A 52 2.51 2.80 15.14
C ASN A 52 1.61 4.03 15.29
N SER A 53 2.21 5.22 15.49
CA SER A 53 1.40 6.43 15.64
C SER A 53 1.02 7.01 14.28
N ALA A 54 -0.27 7.31 14.10
CA ALA A 54 -0.74 8.15 13.01
C ALA A 54 -0.36 9.60 13.30
N ARG A 55 0.28 10.24 12.35
CA ARG A 55 0.58 11.66 12.35
C ARG A 55 0.17 12.23 11.01
N GLY A 56 0.14 13.52 10.91
CA GLY A 56 -0.08 14.19 9.64
C GLY A 56 0.15 15.67 9.82
N LEU A 57 0.64 16.30 8.79
CA LEU A 57 0.86 17.75 8.76
C LEU A 57 -0.10 18.38 7.76
N ILE A 58 -0.74 19.47 8.17
CA ILE A 58 -1.58 20.28 7.30
C ILE A 58 -0.99 21.67 7.11
N ALA A 59 -1.15 22.20 5.91
CA ALA A 59 -0.87 23.58 5.57
C ALA A 59 -2.19 24.35 5.41
N GLU A 60 -2.37 25.44 6.13
CA GLU A 60 -3.57 26.28 6.08
C GLU A 60 -3.24 27.67 5.57
N ARG A 61 -4.01 28.17 4.60
CA ARG A 61 -3.96 29.53 4.10
C ARG A 61 -5.30 30.23 4.25
N GLY A 62 -5.33 31.33 5.00
CA GLY A 62 -6.58 32.07 5.21
C GLY A 62 -7.71 31.19 5.77
N GLY A 63 -7.38 30.27 6.67
CA GLY A 63 -8.33 29.35 7.28
C GLY A 63 -8.83 28.21 6.39
N ARG A 64 -8.16 27.95 5.24
CA ARG A 64 -8.49 26.85 4.33
C ARG A 64 -7.30 25.90 4.18
N LEU A 65 -7.60 24.62 4.07
CA LEU A 65 -6.59 23.60 3.80
C LEU A 65 -5.95 23.84 2.42
N ALA A 66 -4.62 23.94 2.39
CA ALA A 66 -3.82 24.20 1.20
C ALA A 66 -2.80 23.08 0.92
N GLY A 67 -2.59 22.18 1.90
CA GLY A 67 -1.71 21.03 1.74
C GLY A 67 -1.90 20.03 2.86
N TRP A 68 -1.56 18.77 2.55
CA TRP A 68 -1.65 17.62 3.42
C TRP A 68 -0.45 16.69 3.23
N LEU A 69 0.15 16.26 4.33
CA LEU A 69 1.20 15.24 4.34
C LEU A 69 0.86 14.19 5.39
N PRO A 70 0.34 13.03 4.97
CA PRO A 70 0.11 11.91 5.87
C PRO A 70 1.43 11.31 6.33
N LEU A 71 1.62 11.09 7.63
CA LEU A 71 2.83 10.51 8.20
C LEU A 71 2.48 9.39 9.18
N SER A 72 3.14 8.25 9.03
CA SER A 72 3.20 7.21 10.06
C SER A 72 4.53 7.33 10.79
N ASP A 73 4.48 7.44 12.12
CA ASP A 73 5.64 7.40 12.99
C ASP A 73 5.96 5.93 13.30
N VAL A 74 6.80 5.34 12.45
CA VAL A 74 7.17 3.93 12.52
C VAL A 74 8.35 3.79 13.47
N HIS A 75 8.13 3.08 14.58
CA HIS A 75 9.16 2.82 15.58
C HIS A 75 9.38 1.33 15.81
N SER A 76 10.61 0.89 15.63
CA SER A 76 11.00 -0.52 15.81
C SER A 76 12.35 -0.62 16.51
N PRO A 77 12.47 -1.48 17.54
CA PRO A 77 13.77 -1.80 18.15
C PRO A 77 14.78 -2.42 17.16
N LEU A 78 14.28 -3.05 16.08
CA LEU A 78 15.13 -3.70 15.09
C LEU A 78 15.57 -2.77 13.95
N PHE A 79 14.72 -1.79 13.60
CA PHE A 79 14.90 -0.98 12.39
C PHE A 79 14.98 0.53 12.66
N GLY A 80 14.94 0.93 13.95
CA GLY A 80 14.95 2.33 14.31
C GLY A 80 13.60 3.02 14.13
N ARG A 81 13.62 4.37 14.11
CA ARG A 81 12.43 5.21 13.97
C ARG A 81 12.50 6.04 12.70
N ALA A 82 11.41 6.12 11.98
CA ALA A 82 11.27 6.97 10.79
C ALA A 82 9.85 7.53 10.70
N LEU A 83 9.72 8.72 10.11
CA LEU A 83 8.45 9.24 9.63
C LEU A 83 8.28 8.81 8.18
N VAL A 84 7.23 8.07 7.89
CA VAL A 84 6.99 7.53 6.54
C VAL A 84 5.66 8.08 6.03
N SER A 85 5.67 8.69 4.85
CA SER A 85 4.42 9.13 4.24
C SER A 85 3.59 7.91 3.90
N SER A 86 2.43 7.80 4.54
CA SER A 86 1.53 6.66 4.51
C SER A 86 2.24 5.31 4.69
N GLY A 87 2.75 5.07 5.88
CA GLY A 87 3.36 3.80 6.25
C GLY A 87 2.53 2.62 5.76
N PHE A 88 3.18 1.54 5.32
CA PHE A 88 2.59 0.35 4.68
C PHE A 88 1.91 0.60 3.33
N GLY A 89 1.72 1.85 2.90
CA GLY A 89 1.23 2.22 1.57
C GLY A 89 2.29 2.15 0.49
N VAL A 90 1.93 2.48 -0.73
CA VAL A 90 2.85 2.57 -1.88
C VAL A 90 2.94 3.98 -2.46
N GLY A 91 2.04 4.85 -2.05
CA GLY A 91 1.95 6.26 -2.37
C GLY A 91 1.64 7.09 -1.13
N GLY A 92 0.96 8.23 -1.27
CA GLY A 92 0.58 9.09 -0.16
C GLY A 92 1.69 10.07 0.24
N GLY A 93 2.49 10.55 -0.71
CA GLY A 93 3.45 11.62 -0.51
C GLY A 93 2.80 12.96 -0.17
N VAL A 94 3.53 14.07 -0.27
CA VAL A 94 2.95 15.38 -0.02
C VAL A 94 1.91 15.72 -1.09
N LEU A 95 0.72 16.14 -0.67
CA LEU A 95 -0.35 16.63 -1.52
C LEU A 95 -0.56 18.12 -1.20
N ALA A 96 -0.33 19.00 -2.15
CA ALA A 96 -0.46 20.44 -1.95
C ALA A 96 -0.88 21.16 -3.24
N ALA A 97 -1.66 22.21 -3.07
CA ALA A 97 -2.12 23.02 -4.19
C ALA A 97 -0.98 23.88 -4.80
N ARG A 98 0.11 24.09 -4.06
CA ARG A 98 1.25 24.92 -4.45
C ARG A 98 2.57 24.27 -3.99
N ASP A 99 3.62 24.41 -4.79
CA ASP A 99 4.96 23.92 -4.46
C ASP A 99 5.53 24.54 -3.16
N ASP A 100 5.19 25.80 -2.85
CA ASP A 100 5.60 26.42 -1.60
C ASP A 100 4.99 25.73 -0.37
N ASP A 101 3.72 25.34 -0.44
CA ASP A 101 3.05 24.61 0.63
C ASP A 101 3.64 23.21 0.79
N ALA A 102 3.94 22.53 -0.32
CA ALA A 102 4.62 21.24 -0.30
C ALA A 102 6.00 21.31 0.37
N ARG A 103 6.83 22.31 -0.02
CA ARG A 103 8.15 22.50 0.59
C ARG A 103 8.04 22.77 2.11
N ARG A 104 7.09 23.60 2.53
CA ARG A 104 6.91 23.91 3.95
C ARG A 104 6.45 22.70 4.77
N LEU A 105 5.58 21.88 4.20
CA LEU A 105 5.19 20.60 4.82
C LEU A 105 6.40 19.66 4.98
N CYS A 106 7.26 19.58 3.98
CA CYS A 106 8.50 18.80 4.07
C CYS A 106 9.44 19.33 5.17
N ARG A 107 9.64 20.65 5.27
CA ARG A 107 10.46 21.26 6.33
C ARG A 107 9.87 21.03 7.71
N ALA A 108 8.56 21.13 7.85
CA ALA A 108 7.89 20.81 9.13
C ALA A 108 8.02 19.30 9.47
N ALA A 109 8.08 18.41 8.48
CA ALA A 109 8.35 16.99 8.70
C ALA A 109 9.79 16.74 9.18
N GLU A 110 10.78 17.51 8.68
CA GLU A 110 12.17 17.48 9.20
C GLU A 110 12.22 17.90 10.69
N GLU A 111 11.56 19.01 11.03
CA GLU A 111 11.46 19.49 12.41
C GLU A 111 10.76 18.46 13.33
N LEU A 112 9.68 17.85 12.83
CA LEU A 112 8.97 16.80 13.55
C LEU A 112 9.87 15.57 13.75
N ALA A 113 10.63 15.16 12.73
CA ALA A 113 11.60 14.06 12.84
C ALA A 113 12.67 14.37 13.90
N GLY A 114 13.18 15.60 13.93
CA GLY A 114 14.12 16.04 14.96
C GLY A 114 13.54 15.94 16.37
N ARG A 115 12.31 16.43 16.58
CA ARG A 115 11.63 16.34 17.90
C ARG A 115 11.39 14.90 18.35
N LEU A 116 11.16 14.00 17.41
CA LEU A 116 10.89 12.58 17.65
C LEU A 116 12.16 11.71 17.67
N SER A 117 13.34 12.29 17.40
CA SER A 117 14.59 11.55 17.21
C SER A 117 14.45 10.45 16.16
N ALA A 118 13.72 10.73 15.07
CA ALA A 118 13.59 9.83 13.92
C ALA A 118 14.83 9.93 13.03
N ALA A 119 15.31 8.80 12.53
CA ALA A 119 16.50 8.71 11.70
C ALA A 119 16.27 9.22 10.27
N SER A 120 15.02 9.19 9.78
CA SER A 120 14.68 9.66 8.44
C SER A 120 13.23 10.11 8.33
N VAL A 121 12.95 10.90 7.27
CA VAL A 121 11.62 11.14 6.70
C VAL A 121 11.61 10.52 5.31
N GLU A 122 10.67 9.62 5.05
CA GLU A 122 10.51 8.93 3.77
C GLU A 122 9.20 9.37 3.10
N LEU A 123 9.27 9.94 1.88
CA LEU A 123 8.09 10.27 1.08
C LEU A 123 7.92 9.30 -0.08
N ARG A 124 6.72 8.77 -0.22
CA ARG A 124 6.32 7.86 -1.30
C ARG A 124 5.55 8.62 -2.37
N GLY A 125 6.28 9.29 -3.27
CA GLY A 125 5.72 10.19 -4.27
C GLY A 125 5.55 11.62 -3.78
N GLY A 126 4.89 12.46 -4.59
CA GLY A 126 4.81 13.90 -4.37
C GLY A 126 6.12 14.62 -4.72
N SER A 127 6.19 15.90 -4.39
CA SER A 127 7.39 16.73 -4.56
C SER A 127 8.15 16.85 -3.23
N ALA A 128 9.47 17.00 -3.31
CA ALA A 128 10.33 17.22 -2.15
C ALA A 128 11.31 18.38 -2.40
N PRO A 129 11.89 18.97 -1.34
CA PRO A 129 12.96 19.94 -1.47
C PRO A 129 14.16 19.36 -2.23
N ALA A 130 14.88 20.21 -2.99
CA ALA A 130 15.99 19.79 -3.86
C ALA A 130 17.18 19.17 -3.10
N ASP A 131 17.32 19.46 -1.82
CA ASP A 131 18.34 18.93 -0.92
C ASP A 131 17.99 17.56 -0.31
N TRP A 132 16.79 17.02 -0.60
CA TRP A 132 16.42 15.65 -0.24
C TRP A 132 16.97 14.66 -1.25
N THR A 133 17.30 13.46 -0.79
CA THR A 133 17.70 12.36 -1.68
C THR A 133 16.52 11.86 -2.47
N THR A 134 16.66 11.83 -3.79
CA THR A 134 15.63 11.28 -4.69
C THR A 134 16.01 9.84 -5.09
N ILE A 135 15.08 8.91 -4.88
CA ILE A 135 15.24 7.48 -5.18
C ILE A 135 14.29 7.12 -6.30
N SER A 136 14.83 6.91 -7.51
CA SER A 136 14.06 6.55 -8.71
C SER A 136 14.46 5.18 -9.24
N GLY A 137 13.55 4.52 -9.99
CA GLY A 137 13.82 3.26 -10.69
C GLY A 137 13.92 2.01 -9.81
N LYS A 138 13.91 2.14 -8.48
CA LYS A 138 13.91 1.00 -7.54
C LYS A 138 12.60 0.22 -7.59
N HIS A 139 11.50 0.93 -7.81
CA HIS A 139 10.14 0.38 -7.88
C HIS A 139 9.38 0.95 -9.08
N ALA A 140 8.41 0.18 -9.55
CA ALA A 140 7.44 0.66 -10.54
C ALA A 140 6.01 0.31 -10.10
N ASN A 141 5.07 1.17 -10.43
CA ASN A 141 3.64 0.89 -10.36
C ASN A 141 3.15 0.25 -11.65
N PHE A 142 2.01 -0.46 -11.57
CA PHE A 142 1.41 -1.17 -12.68
C PHE A 142 -0.11 -0.94 -12.67
N ALA A 143 -0.59 -0.08 -13.53
CA ALA A 143 -2.00 0.20 -13.65
C ALA A 143 -2.45 0.17 -15.11
N ALA A 144 -3.69 -0.21 -15.35
CA ALA A 144 -4.31 -0.24 -16.67
C ALA A 144 -5.83 -0.07 -16.57
N GLU A 145 -6.45 0.38 -17.64
CA GLU A 145 -7.89 0.42 -17.76
C GLU A 145 -8.46 -1.00 -17.82
N LEU A 146 -9.62 -1.18 -17.21
CA LEU A 146 -10.42 -2.40 -17.34
C LEU A 146 -11.16 -2.39 -18.67
N ALA A 147 -11.25 -3.56 -19.32
CA ALA A 147 -12.03 -3.70 -20.54
C ALA A 147 -13.54 -3.67 -20.27
N ALA A 148 -14.35 -3.44 -21.28
CA ALA A 148 -15.79 -3.22 -21.16
C ALA A 148 -16.56 -4.43 -20.62
N ASP A 149 -16.11 -5.65 -20.94
CA ASP A 149 -16.77 -6.90 -20.54
C ASP A 149 -15.76 -8.02 -20.25
N ASP A 150 -16.24 -9.19 -19.81
CA ASP A 150 -15.42 -10.33 -19.41
C ASP A 150 -14.62 -10.91 -20.58
N GLU A 151 -15.20 -10.96 -21.77
CA GLU A 151 -14.54 -11.50 -22.96
C GLU A 151 -13.42 -10.56 -23.43
N ALA A 152 -13.73 -9.27 -23.53
CA ALA A 152 -12.76 -8.24 -23.86
C ALA A 152 -11.62 -8.20 -22.84
N GLN A 153 -11.95 -8.31 -21.52
CA GLN A 153 -10.94 -8.37 -20.46
C GLN A 153 -10.03 -9.59 -20.61
N LEU A 154 -10.58 -10.76 -20.91
CA LEU A 154 -9.79 -11.96 -21.13
C LEU A 154 -8.90 -11.83 -22.40
N LEU A 155 -9.41 -11.20 -23.46
CA LEU A 155 -8.66 -10.96 -24.68
C LEU A 155 -7.55 -9.91 -24.53
N ALA A 156 -7.74 -8.92 -23.67
CA ALA A 156 -6.73 -7.91 -23.34
C ALA A 156 -5.49 -8.49 -22.64
N ILE A 157 -5.66 -9.61 -21.91
CA ILE A 157 -4.53 -10.31 -21.29
C ILE A 157 -3.66 -10.95 -22.39
N PRO A 158 -2.31 -10.76 -22.40
CA PRO A 158 -1.42 -11.34 -23.38
C PRO A 158 -1.57 -12.88 -23.50
N ARG A 159 -1.41 -13.41 -24.70
CA ARG A 159 -1.71 -14.81 -25.05
C ARG A 159 -1.17 -15.83 -24.04
N LYS A 160 0.06 -15.66 -23.56
CA LYS A 160 0.70 -16.61 -22.62
C LYS A 160 0.01 -16.58 -21.25
N ALA A 161 -0.19 -15.40 -20.66
CA ALA A 161 -0.88 -15.26 -19.39
C ALA A 161 -2.36 -15.66 -19.50
N ARG A 162 -3.03 -15.27 -20.57
CA ARG A 162 -4.41 -15.65 -20.87
C ARG A 162 -4.60 -17.18 -20.93
N ALA A 163 -3.62 -17.91 -21.47
CA ALA A 163 -3.67 -19.37 -21.47
C ALA A 163 -3.66 -19.94 -20.04
N GLU A 164 -2.92 -19.33 -19.13
CA GLU A 164 -2.89 -19.74 -17.71
C GLU A 164 -4.19 -19.38 -16.98
N VAL A 165 -4.78 -18.20 -17.27
CA VAL A 165 -6.13 -17.84 -16.79
C VAL A 165 -7.15 -18.87 -17.25
N ARG A 166 -7.16 -19.25 -18.55
CA ARG A 166 -8.07 -20.27 -19.09
C ARG A 166 -7.91 -21.64 -18.44
N LYS A 167 -6.70 -22.01 -18.03
CA LYS A 167 -6.46 -23.24 -17.24
C LYS A 167 -7.11 -23.10 -15.85
N GLY A 168 -6.89 -21.97 -15.16
CA GLY A 168 -7.53 -21.70 -13.87
C GLY A 168 -9.07 -21.74 -13.93
N LEU A 169 -9.65 -21.24 -15.04
CA LEU A 169 -11.09 -21.28 -15.29
C LEU A 169 -11.67 -22.69 -15.49
N LYS A 170 -10.84 -23.69 -15.87
CA LYS A 170 -11.26 -25.07 -16.06
C LYS A 170 -11.19 -25.91 -14.79
N HIS A 171 -10.45 -25.46 -13.76
CA HIS A 171 -10.42 -26.15 -12.48
C HIS A 171 -11.71 -25.91 -11.71
N ASP A 172 -12.12 -26.92 -10.95
CA ASP A 172 -13.24 -26.82 -10.00
C ASP A 172 -12.80 -25.96 -8.80
N LEU A 173 -12.95 -24.66 -8.96
CA LEU A 173 -12.62 -23.64 -7.98
C LEU A 173 -13.81 -22.71 -7.76
N THR A 174 -14.18 -22.52 -6.51
CA THR A 174 -15.16 -21.51 -6.12
C THR A 174 -14.49 -20.17 -5.80
N VAL A 175 -15.15 -19.08 -6.14
CA VAL A 175 -14.68 -17.71 -5.87
C VAL A 175 -15.78 -16.96 -5.11
N THR A 176 -15.41 -16.41 -3.98
CA THR A 176 -16.31 -15.63 -3.13
C THR A 176 -15.69 -14.28 -2.79
N THR A 177 -16.54 -13.28 -2.55
CA THR A 177 -16.13 -11.96 -2.05
C THR A 177 -16.87 -11.67 -0.75
N GLY A 178 -16.20 -11.06 0.20
CA GLY A 178 -16.80 -10.70 1.47
C GLY A 178 -15.82 -10.12 2.47
N THR A 179 -16.36 -9.75 3.64
CA THR A 179 -15.60 -9.17 4.76
C THR A 179 -15.93 -9.83 6.09
N ALA A 180 -16.69 -10.94 6.06
CA ALA A 180 -17.04 -11.72 7.25
C ALA A 180 -15.79 -12.34 7.90
N GLU A 181 -15.92 -12.75 9.15
CA GLU A 181 -14.80 -13.36 9.90
C GLU A 181 -14.21 -14.58 9.16
N THR A 182 -15.03 -15.36 8.49
CA THR A 182 -14.59 -16.50 7.67
C THR A 182 -13.74 -16.09 6.47
N ASP A 183 -14.04 -14.94 5.85
CA ASP A 183 -13.25 -14.39 4.73
C ASP A 183 -11.93 -13.84 5.24
N ARG A 184 -11.94 -13.10 6.35
CA ARG A 184 -10.75 -12.56 7.02
C ARG A 184 -9.79 -13.66 7.44
N ALA A 185 -10.30 -14.71 8.06
CA ALA A 185 -9.52 -15.86 8.49
C ALA A 185 -8.91 -16.61 7.29
N ALA A 186 -9.68 -16.84 6.22
CA ALA A 186 -9.21 -17.49 5.00
C ALA A 186 -8.11 -16.65 4.32
N HIS A 187 -8.33 -15.35 4.15
CA HIS A 187 -7.33 -14.44 3.59
C HIS A 187 -6.02 -14.45 4.40
N TYR A 188 -6.12 -14.29 5.72
CA TYR A 188 -4.93 -14.25 6.57
C TYR A 188 -4.13 -15.54 6.50
N ALA A 189 -4.80 -16.70 6.52
CA ALA A 189 -4.15 -18.02 6.41
C ALA A 189 -3.39 -18.17 5.09
N VAL A 190 -4.00 -17.82 3.97
CA VAL A 190 -3.39 -17.85 2.63
C VAL A 190 -2.24 -16.86 2.53
N TYR A 191 -2.47 -15.60 2.94
CA TYR A 191 -1.48 -14.54 2.85
C TYR A 191 -0.25 -14.83 3.71
N ALA A 192 -0.44 -15.28 4.96
CA ALA A 192 0.65 -15.64 5.87
C ALA A 192 1.54 -16.75 5.29
N GLN A 193 0.93 -17.79 4.71
CA GLN A 193 1.68 -18.85 4.03
C GLN A 193 2.43 -18.32 2.80
N SER A 194 1.79 -17.48 2.00
CA SER A 194 2.36 -16.88 0.78
C SER A 194 3.59 -16.06 1.10
N VAL A 195 3.50 -15.09 2.04
CA VAL A 195 4.63 -14.21 2.38
C VAL A 195 5.75 -14.96 3.09
N ARG A 196 5.45 -15.96 3.94
CA ARG A 196 6.46 -16.82 4.55
C ARG A 196 7.26 -17.57 3.48
N ASN A 197 6.60 -18.10 2.45
CA ASN A 197 7.23 -18.79 1.34
C ASN A 197 8.14 -17.86 0.51
N LEU A 198 7.82 -16.57 0.48
CA LEU A 198 8.64 -15.53 -0.15
C LEU A 198 9.79 -15.04 0.75
N GLY A 199 9.76 -15.39 2.05
CA GLY A 199 10.77 -14.96 3.03
C GLY A 199 10.47 -13.63 3.70
N THR A 200 9.22 -13.20 3.66
CA THR A 200 8.74 -11.95 4.26
C THR A 200 7.93 -12.26 5.53
N PRO A 201 8.14 -11.55 6.64
CA PRO A 201 7.29 -11.61 7.81
C PRO A 201 5.86 -11.17 7.48
N VAL A 202 4.86 -11.91 8.00
CA VAL A 202 3.46 -11.53 7.86
C VAL A 202 3.14 -10.32 8.74
N PHE A 203 2.30 -9.43 8.25
CA PHE A 203 1.76 -8.32 9.05
C PHE A 203 0.80 -8.83 10.14
N PRO A 204 0.57 -8.03 11.21
CA PRO A 204 -0.44 -8.37 12.21
C PRO A 204 -1.82 -8.54 11.56
N ARG A 205 -2.59 -9.55 12.00
CA ARG A 205 -3.97 -9.73 11.52
C ARG A 205 -4.82 -8.49 11.79
N THR A 206 -4.61 -7.86 12.95
CA THR A 206 -5.26 -6.60 13.32
C THR A 206 -5.11 -5.48 12.30
N LEU A 207 -4.04 -5.50 11.47
CA LEU A 207 -3.87 -4.52 10.40
C LEU A 207 -4.90 -4.72 9.29
N PHE A 208 -5.10 -5.96 8.86
CA PHE A 208 -6.09 -6.29 7.81
C PHE A 208 -7.51 -6.02 8.30
N ASP A 209 -7.80 -6.43 9.55
CA ASP A 209 -9.10 -6.19 10.18
C ASP A 209 -9.38 -4.68 10.30
N ALA A 210 -8.39 -3.89 10.76
CA ALA A 210 -8.54 -2.44 10.88
C ALA A 210 -8.79 -1.74 9.53
N VAL A 211 -8.14 -2.21 8.45
CA VAL A 211 -8.40 -1.67 7.11
C VAL A 211 -9.81 -2.00 6.66
N LEU A 212 -10.25 -3.25 6.78
CA LEU A 212 -11.61 -3.66 6.40
C LEU A 212 -12.68 -2.92 7.19
N ASP A 213 -12.48 -2.76 8.51
CA ASP A 213 -13.46 -2.08 9.38
C ASP A 213 -13.58 -0.58 9.08
N ARG A 214 -12.47 0.09 8.75
CA ARG A 214 -12.47 1.54 8.50
C ARG A 214 -12.86 1.92 7.09
N PHE A 215 -12.47 1.08 6.11
CA PHE A 215 -12.79 1.34 4.71
C PHE A 215 -14.22 0.88 4.35
N GLY A 216 -14.81 -0.04 5.12
CA GLY A 216 -16.18 -0.51 4.87
C GLY A 216 -16.31 -1.01 3.43
N ASP A 217 -17.24 -0.41 2.68
CA ASP A 217 -17.49 -0.76 1.28
C ASP A 217 -16.32 -0.46 0.34
N ASP A 218 -15.34 0.35 0.76
CA ASP A 218 -14.14 0.65 0.00
C ASP A 218 -13.03 -0.43 0.15
N ALA A 219 -13.32 -1.55 0.81
CA ALA A 219 -12.41 -2.69 0.91
C ALA A 219 -13.15 -4.01 0.95
N ASP A 220 -12.63 -5.03 0.29
CA ASP A 220 -13.14 -6.39 0.39
C ASP A 220 -12.04 -7.45 0.22
N ILE A 221 -12.41 -8.71 0.46
CA ILE A 221 -11.57 -9.87 0.24
C ILE A 221 -12.21 -10.72 -0.85
N LEU A 222 -11.43 -11.04 -1.89
CA LEU A 222 -11.75 -12.10 -2.83
C LEU A 222 -10.96 -13.36 -2.46
N THR A 223 -11.68 -14.47 -2.27
CA THR A 223 -11.10 -15.78 -1.91
C THR A 223 -11.39 -16.82 -2.98
N VAL A 224 -10.37 -17.56 -3.39
CA VAL A 224 -10.47 -18.72 -4.29
C VAL A 224 -10.29 -19.99 -3.45
N ARG A 225 -11.22 -20.94 -3.58
CA ARG A 225 -11.24 -22.19 -2.84
C ARG A 225 -11.24 -23.40 -3.78
N GLN A 226 -10.64 -24.49 -3.28
CA GLN A 226 -10.80 -25.83 -3.83
C GLN A 226 -11.59 -26.65 -2.80
N GLY A 227 -12.87 -26.92 -3.04
CA GLY A 227 -13.78 -27.34 -1.99
C GLY A 227 -13.80 -26.33 -0.86
N GLU A 228 -13.62 -26.79 0.38
CA GLU A 228 -13.59 -25.91 1.55
C GLU A 228 -12.23 -25.23 1.78
N LEU A 229 -11.17 -25.63 1.07
CA LEU A 229 -9.81 -25.17 1.31
C LEU A 229 -9.53 -23.86 0.56
N PRO A 230 -9.23 -22.74 1.24
CA PRO A 230 -8.78 -21.53 0.58
C PRO A 230 -7.37 -21.70 0.01
N VAL A 231 -7.20 -21.46 -1.28
CA VAL A 231 -5.94 -21.66 -2.02
C VAL A 231 -5.31 -20.36 -2.51
N ALA A 232 -6.13 -19.35 -2.78
CA ALA A 232 -5.65 -18.00 -3.07
C ALA A 232 -6.62 -16.97 -2.47
N GLY A 233 -6.13 -15.76 -2.19
CA GLY A 233 -6.96 -14.68 -1.68
C GLY A 233 -6.27 -13.34 -1.79
N VAL A 234 -7.06 -12.28 -1.91
CA VAL A 234 -6.58 -10.92 -2.00
C VAL A 234 -7.53 -9.97 -1.27
N LEU A 235 -6.98 -9.11 -0.42
CA LEU A 235 -7.66 -7.95 0.11
C LEU A 235 -7.40 -6.79 -0.84
N SER A 236 -8.48 -6.18 -1.31
CA SER A 236 -8.46 -5.09 -2.28
C SER A 236 -8.99 -3.81 -1.66
N LEU A 237 -8.46 -2.68 -2.12
CA LEU A 237 -8.94 -1.34 -1.80
C LEU A 237 -9.62 -0.75 -3.03
N TYR A 238 -10.66 0.02 -2.79
CA TYR A 238 -11.39 0.76 -3.83
C TYR A 238 -11.28 2.25 -3.52
N HIS A 239 -10.86 3.02 -4.51
CA HIS A 239 -10.80 4.46 -4.39
C HIS A 239 -11.13 5.10 -5.72
N ARG A 240 -12.17 5.93 -5.73
CA ARG A 240 -12.75 6.42 -6.98
C ARG A 240 -13.14 5.22 -7.86
N GLU A 241 -12.82 5.25 -9.12
CA GLU A 241 -13.10 4.16 -10.07
C GLU A 241 -11.94 3.14 -10.20
N THR A 242 -11.07 3.07 -9.18
CA THR A 242 -9.88 2.21 -9.21
C THR A 242 -9.97 1.13 -8.16
N VAL A 243 -9.76 -0.14 -8.56
CA VAL A 243 -9.49 -1.25 -7.65
C VAL A 243 -7.99 -1.48 -7.51
N MET A 244 -7.53 -1.66 -6.29
CA MET A 244 -6.14 -1.97 -5.97
C MET A 244 -6.07 -3.29 -5.19
N PRO A 245 -5.65 -4.43 -5.81
CA PRO A 245 -5.34 -5.67 -5.09
C PRO A 245 -4.09 -5.46 -4.23
N PHE A 246 -4.28 -5.23 -2.94
CA PHE A 246 -3.21 -4.71 -2.10
C PHE A 246 -2.43 -5.81 -1.36
N TRP A 247 -3.12 -6.70 -0.66
CA TRP A 247 -2.51 -7.84 0.03
C TRP A 247 -3.07 -9.14 -0.50
N GLY A 248 -2.36 -9.74 -1.45
CA GLY A 248 -2.78 -10.98 -2.09
C GLY A 248 -1.69 -12.02 -2.15
N GLY A 249 -2.11 -13.26 -2.34
CA GLY A 249 -1.21 -14.37 -2.52
C GLY A 249 -1.93 -15.71 -2.69
N GLY A 250 -1.13 -16.76 -2.85
CA GLY A 250 -1.63 -18.13 -2.96
C GLY A 250 -0.77 -19.11 -2.18
N THR A 251 -1.39 -20.21 -1.78
CA THR A 251 -0.73 -21.36 -1.18
C THR A 251 0.18 -22.06 -2.19
N TRP A 252 0.92 -23.06 -1.74
CA TRP A 252 1.73 -23.85 -2.67
C TRP A 252 0.89 -24.56 -3.75
N SER A 253 -0.28 -25.10 -3.36
CA SER A 253 -1.22 -25.75 -4.27
C SER A 253 -1.83 -24.83 -5.32
N ALA A 254 -1.95 -23.53 -5.04
CA ALA A 254 -2.48 -22.54 -5.96
C ALA A 254 -1.76 -22.53 -7.32
N ARG A 255 -0.47 -22.90 -7.34
CA ARG A 255 0.34 -22.93 -8.57
C ARG A 255 -0.17 -23.95 -9.59
N GLY A 256 -0.42 -25.20 -9.13
CA GLY A 256 -0.96 -26.27 -9.98
C GLY A 256 -2.35 -25.93 -10.50
N LEU A 257 -3.16 -25.30 -9.68
CA LEU A 257 -4.54 -24.91 -9.95
C LEU A 257 -4.68 -23.62 -10.74
N ARG A 258 -3.59 -22.87 -10.95
CA ARG A 258 -3.61 -21.51 -11.52
C ARG A 258 -4.57 -20.57 -10.74
N ALA A 259 -4.63 -20.78 -9.43
CA ALA A 259 -5.59 -20.06 -8.60
C ALA A 259 -5.28 -18.56 -8.48
N ASN A 260 -4.00 -18.16 -8.56
CA ASN A 260 -3.64 -16.73 -8.59
C ASN A 260 -4.12 -16.06 -9.89
N GLU A 261 -3.96 -16.74 -11.02
CA GLU A 261 -4.42 -16.25 -12.33
C GLU A 261 -5.96 -16.16 -12.34
N ARG A 262 -6.64 -17.16 -11.77
CA ARG A 262 -8.10 -17.13 -11.58
C ARG A 262 -8.50 -15.96 -10.69
N MET A 263 -7.84 -15.77 -9.55
CA MET A 263 -8.11 -14.72 -8.57
C MET A 263 -8.06 -13.32 -9.18
N TYR A 264 -6.99 -12.98 -9.91
CA TYR A 264 -6.86 -11.64 -10.49
C TYR A 264 -7.84 -11.40 -11.63
N TYR A 265 -8.13 -12.42 -12.45
CA TYR A 265 -9.15 -12.30 -13.50
C TYR A 265 -10.55 -12.06 -12.90
N GLU A 266 -10.93 -12.86 -11.90
CA GLU A 266 -12.21 -12.69 -11.20
C GLU A 266 -12.29 -11.35 -10.46
N LEU A 267 -11.17 -10.87 -9.90
CA LEU A 267 -11.14 -9.55 -9.29
C LEU A 267 -11.37 -8.43 -10.32
N MET A 268 -10.81 -8.54 -11.53
CA MET A 268 -11.08 -7.58 -12.61
C MET A 268 -12.58 -7.57 -12.98
N THR A 269 -13.19 -8.76 -13.09
CA THR A 269 -14.62 -8.91 -13.33
C THR A 269 -15.46 -8.33 -12.16
N HIS A 270 -15.10 -8.64 -10.93
CA HIS A 270 -15.78 -8.12 -9.74
C HIS A 270 -15.68 -6.58 -9.65
N ALA A 271 -14.49 -6.03 -9.84
CA ALA A 271 -14.26 -4.59 -9.80
C ALA A 271 -15.08 -3.84 -10.85
N ARG A 272 -15.17 -4.36 -12.07
CA ARG A 272 -16.00 -3.77 -13.13
C ARG A 272 -17.48 -3.77 -12.75
N ARG A 273 -17.99 -4.86 -12.16
CA ARG A 273 -19.38 -4.91 -11.65
C ARG A 273 -19.65 -3.90 -10.54
N ARG A 274 -18.60 -3.48 -9.82
CA ARG A 274 -18.64 -2.40 -8.83
C ARG A 274 -18.50 -0.99 -9.44
N GLY A 275 -18.37 -0.88 -10.78
CA GLY A 275 -18.21 0.40 -11.47
C GLY A 275 -16.77 0.88 -11.59
N CYS A 276 -15.77 0.05 -11.26
CA CYS A 276 -14.38 0.42 -11.49
C CYS A 276 -14.04 0.38 -12.98
N THR A 277 -13.31 1.39 -13.43
CA THR A 277 -12.78 1.50 -14.80
C THR A 277 -11.28 1.20 -14.86
N ARG A 278 -10.59 1.20 -13.71
CA ARG A 278 -9.14 1.05 -13.60
C ARG A 278 -8.73 -0.04 -12.61
N PHE A 279 -7.70 -0.80 -12.98
CA PHE A 279 -7.06 -1.81 -12.16
C PHE A 279 -5.63 -1.39 -11.86
N ASP A 280 -5.30 -1.14 -10.60
CA ASP A 280 -3.97 -0.79 -10.15
C ASP A 280 -3.33 -1.96 -9.39
N PHE A 281 -2.49 -2.71 -10.07
CA PHE A 281 -1.75 -3.83 -9.50
C PHE A 281 -0.75 -3.40 -8.40
N GLY A 282 -0.57 -2.11 -8.20
CA GLY A 282 0.34 -1.56 -7.22
C GLY A 282 1.82 -1.78 -7.55
N ARG A 283 2.63 -1.45 -6.56
CA ARG A 283 4.09 -1.42 -6.66
C ARG A 283 4.71 -2.82 -6.78
N SER A 284 5.80 -2.90 -7.57
CA SER A 284 6.76 -4.01 -7.51
C SER A 284 8.19 -3.50 -7.61
N LYS A 285 9.12 -4.19 -6.93
CA LYS A 285 10.55 -3.90 -7.07
C LYS A 285 11.01 -4.28 -8.47
N THR A 286 11.78 -3.41 -9.13
CA THR A 286 12.34 -3.64 -10.45
C THR A 286 13.16 -4.94 -10.46
N GLY A 287 12.96 -5.78 -11.48
CA GLY A 287 13.65 -7.07 -11.63
C GLY A 287 13.12 -8.22 -10.76
N SER A 288 12.09 -7.98 -9.92
CA SER A 288 11.50 -9.03 -9.07
C SER A 288 10.52 -9.94 -9.82
N GLY A 289 10.21 -11.11 -9.23
CA GLY A 289 9.19 -12.04 -9.75
C GLY A 289 7.81 -11.37 -9.91
N PRO A 290 7.29 -10.64 -8.90
CA PRO A 290 6.05 -9.87 -9.05
C PRO A 290 6.09 -8.82 -10.17
N TYR A 291 7.22 -8.16 -10.38
CA TYR A 291 7.42 -7.25 -11.50
C TYR A 291 7.26 -7.96 -12.85
N ALA A 292 7.93 -9.10 -13.03
CA ALA A 292 7.83 -9.90 -14.24
C ALA A 292 6.40 -10.45 -14.45
N PHE A 293 5.74 -10.88 -13.37
CA PHE A 293 4.34 -11.36 -13.41
C PHE A 293 3.41 -10.27 -13.97
N LYS A 294 3.46 -9.05 -13.43
CA LYS A 294 2.60 -7.94 -13.88
C LYS A 294 2.88 -7.54 -15.33
N LYS A 295 4.14 -7.52 -15.75
CA LYS A 295 4.51 -7.33 -17.17
C LYS A 295 3.92 -8.42 -18.08
N ASN A 296 3.99 -9.67 -17.65
CA ASN A 296 3.43 -10.79 -18.40
C ASN A 296 1.89 -10.71 -18.53
N TRP A 297 1.24 -9.99 -17.63
CA TRP A 297 -0.19 -9.68 -17.68
C TRP A 297 -0.53 -8.49 -18.58
N GLY A 298 0.47 -7.87 -19.23
CA GLY A 298 0.28 -6.77 -20.15
C GLY A 298 0.34 -5.38 -19.52
N PHE A 299 0.64 -5.28 -18.24
CA PHE A 299 0.75 -4.00 -17.57
C PHE A 299 2.11 -3.35 -17.87
N THR A 300 2.08 -2.07 -18.22
CA THR A 300 3.29 -1.27 -18.43
C THR A 300 3.82 -0.74 -17.11
N PRO A 301 5.11 -0.93 -16.78
CA PRO A 301 5.68 -0.39 -15.57
C PRO A 301 5.83 1.14 -15.66
N ALA A 302 5.30 1.87 -14.69
CA ALA A 302 5.52 3.29 -14.46
C ALA A 302 6.51 3.46 -13.31
N PRO A 303 7.72 4.00 -13.53
CA PRO A 303 8.70 4.18 -12.46
C PRO A 303 8.15 5.04 -11.33
N LEU A 304 8.38 4.61 -10.09
CA LEU A 304 8.03 5.38 -8.90
C LEU A 304 9.25 6.17 -8.42
N THR A 305 8.98 7.37 -7.94
CA THR A 305 9.98 8.25 -7.32
C THR A 305 9.63 8.42 -5.85
N TYR A 306 10.61 8.16 -4.99
CA TYR A 306 10.54 8.37 -3.55
C TYR A 306 11.59 9.40 -3.14
N HIS A 307 11.36 10.03 -2.01
CA HIS A 307 12.29 11.01 -1.47
C HIS A 307 12.62 10.68 -0.02
N GLU A 308 13.85 10.93 0.37
CA GLU A 308 14.33 10.66 1.72
C GLU A 308 15.15 11.83 2.23
N TRP A 309 14.91 12.16 3.48
CA TRP A 309 15.72 13.08 4.24
C TRP A 309 16.20 12.42 5.54
N SER A 310 17.41 12.73 5.94
CA SER A 310 17.98 12.33 7.23
C SER A 310 18.70 13.51 7.87
N PRO A 311 18.71 13.62 9.20
CA PRO A 311 19.51 14.62 9.89
C PRO A 311 20.98 14.53 9.47
N PRO A 312 21.71 15.65 9.40
CA PRO A 312 23.15 15.63 9.09
C PRO A 312 23.92 14.67 9.99
N GLY A 313 24.73 13.82 9.38
CA GLY A 313 25.53 12.81 10.10
C GLY A 313 24.78 11.54 10.53
N THR A 314 23.48 11.44 10.21
CA THR A 314 22.68 10.25 10.50
C THR A 314 22.50 9.43 9.22
N ALA A 315 22.76 8.12 9.29
CA ALA A 315 22.44 7.22 8.18
C ALA A 315 20.94 6.96 8.13
N PRO A 316 20.32 6.95 6.94
CA PRO A 316 18.93 6.60 6.79
C PRO A 316 18.66 5.16 7.23
N ARG A 317 17.42 4.87 7.58
CA ARG A 317 16.98 3.54 7.98
C ARG A 317 17.12 2.57 6.79
N ASN A 318 17.88 1.47 6.98
CA ASN A 318 17.99 0.44 5.95
C ASN A 318 17.07 -0.75 6.26
N ILE A 319 16.02 -0.89 5.45
CA ILE A 319 15.06 -2.01 5.49
C ILE A 319 15.03 -2.78 4.16
N ASP A 320 16.04 -2.62 3.30
CA ASP A 320 16.08 -3.28 1.99
C ASP A 320 16.37 -4.79 2.14
N PRO A 321 15.41 -5.68 1.85
CA PRO A 321 15.62 -7.12 1.99
C PRO A 321 16.62 -7.69 0.96
N THR A 322 17.07 -6.89 0.00
CA THR A 322 18.06 -7.33 -1.00
C THR A 322 19.49 -7.07 -0.60
N ASP A 323 19.74 -6.39 0.51
CA ASP A 323 21.09 -6.28 1.07
C ASP A 323 21.64 -7.65 1.44
N ALA A 324 22.94 -7.85 1.20
CA ALA A 324 23.63 -9.12 1.44
C ALA A 324 23.42 -9.65 2.87
N GLY A 325 23.30 -8.76 3.86
CA GLY A 325 23.04 -9.12 5.25
C GLY A 325 21.65 -9.72 5.53
N TYR A 326 20.68 -9.57 4.61
CA TYR A 326 19.33 -10.12 4.77
C TYR A 326 19.16 -11.48 4.09
N SER A 327 20.01 -11.87 3.16
CA SER A 327 19.84 -13.13 2.39
C SER A 327 19.78 -14.38 3.27
N ALA A 328 20.69 -14.49 4.25
CA ALA A 328 20.69 -15.60 5.20
C ALA A 328 19.46 -15.61 6.12
N LYS A 329 19.02 -14.43 6.59
CA LYS A 329 17.82 -14.26 7.42
C LYS A 329 16.57 -14.65 6.64
N ILE A 330 16.46 -14.26 5.37
CA ILE A 330 15.36 -14.66 4.48
C ILE A 330 15.35 -16.17 4.24
N ALA A 331 16.51 -16.79 4.00
CA ALA A 331 16.62 -18.23 3.81
C ALA A 331 16.17 -19.01 5.07
N LEU A 332 16.57 -18.54 6.25
CA LEU A 332 16.14 -19.10 7.53
C LEU A 332 14.63 -18.91 7.71
N TRP A 333 14.09 -17.71 7.44
CA TRP A 333 12.66 -17.42 7.56
C TRP A 333 11.79 -18.35 6.74
N LYS A 334 12.18 -18.63 5.51
CA LYS A 334 11.48 -19.59 4.61
C LYS A 334 11.38 -20.99 5.16
N ARG A 335 12.26 -21.39 6.08
CA ARG A 335 12.28 -22.73 6.71
C ARG A 335 11.50 -22.80 8.02
N LEU A 336 11.10 -21.66 8.58
CA LEU A 336 10.34 -21.66 9.84
C LEU A 336 9.00 -22.40 9.68
N PRO A 337 8.56 -23.18 10.67
CA PRO A 337 7.18 -23.65 10.73
C PRO A 337 6.21 -22.47 10.70
N LEU A 338 5.10 -22.61 9.98
CA LEU A 338 4.14 -21.51 9.78
C LEU A 338 3.62 -20.92 11.11
N PRO A 339 3.28 -21.71 12.15
CA PRO A 339 2.86 -21.16 13.43
C PRO A 339 3.92 -20.25 14.08
N VAL A 340 5.20 -20.62 13.96
CA VAL A 340 6.32 -19.82 14.49
C VAL A 340 6.47 -18.53 13.69
N ALA A 341 6.43 -18.62 12.36
CA ALA A 341 6.50 -17.45 11.48
C ALA A 341 5.33 -16.50 11.74
N ASN A 342 4.11 -17.01 11.96
CA ASN A 342 2.92 -16.21 12.25
C ASN A 342 2.96 -15.54 13.63
N ARG A 343 3.69 -16.10 14.60
CA ARG A 343 3.87 -15.49 15.93
C ARG A 343 4.93 -14.39 15.91
N LEU A 344 6.04 -14.60 15.23
CA LEU A 344 7.17 -13.66 15.17
C LEU A 344 6.97 -12.58 14.11
N GLY A 345 6.31 -12.93 13.00
CA GLY A 345 6.11 -12.05 11.85
C GLY A 345 5.49 -10.70 12.20
N PRO A 346 4.36 -10.66 12.91
CA PRO A 346 3.70 -9.40 13.27
C PRO A 346 4.60 -8.43 14.05
N TRP A 347 5.41 -8.95 14.97
CA TRP A 347 6.33 -8.14 15.76
C TRP A 347 7.44 -7.52 14.90
N ILE A 348 7.98 -8.27 13.93
CA ILE A 348 9.01 -7.78 13.00
C ILE A 348 8.37 -6.82 11.99
N ALA A 349 7.27 -7.25 11.37
CA ALA A 349 6.66 -6.57 10.22
C ALA A 349 6.08 -5.19 10.55
N ARG A 350 5.62 -4.96 11.79
CA ARG A 350 5.14 -3.62 12.22
C ARG A 350 6.21 -2.54 12.12
N GLY A 351 7.49 -2.90 12.10
CA GLY A 351 8.61 -1.99 11.93
C GLY A 351 9.05 -1.76 10.49
N LEU A 352 8.42 -2.42 9.52
CA LEU A 352 8.79 -2.32 8.09
C LEU A 352 8.05 -1.20 7.34
N GLY A 353 7.09 -0.54 7.94
CA GLY A 353 6.20 0.53 7.55
C GLY A 353 6.36 1.26 6.26
#